data_2763154db1ba5d17578b48ff2e8f7c42
#
_entry.id   2763154db1ba5d17578b48ff2e8f7c42
#
_cell.length_a   1.000
_cell.length_b   1.000
_cell.length_c   1.000
_cell.angle_alpha   90.00
_cell.angle_beta   90.00
_cell.angle_gamma   90.00
#
_symmetry.space_group_name_H-M   'P 1'
#
loop_
_entity.id
_entity.type
_entity.pdbx_description
1 polymer ?
#
loop_
_entity_poly.entity_id
_entity_poly.type
_entity_poly.pdbx_seq_one_letter_code
_entity_poly.pdbx_strand_id
1 'polypeptide(L)'
;MARNAVSALVVCALSGSNLRMKHAGAAALDRVESLLREIRKREGLKEIARGRFYRGSRAFLHFHEHGEDGMYADIRLVDDFERLPATTSAQRAKLLRLLDKALNEGKERSRR
;
A
#
# COMPACT_ATOMS: atom_id res chain seq x y z
N MET A 1 4.04 10.30 20.89
CA MET A 1 4.52 10.55 20.43
C MET A 1 4.89 10.47 19.85
N ALA A 2 4.71 9.90 19.99
CA ALA A 2 5.36 9.88 19.42
C ALA A 2 5.55 9.58 19.02
N ARG A 3 5.51 9.23 19.61
CA ARG A 3 6.00 9.20 19.25
C ARG A 3 6.43 9.12 18.61
N ASN A 4 6.35 8.98 18.89
CA ASN A 4 7.01 9.10 18.22
C ASN A 4 7.48 9.04 17.60
N ALA A 5 7.46 8.83 18.05
CA ALA A 5 8.24 8.90 17.51
C ALA A 5 8.92 8.71 17.32
N VAL A 6 8.98 8.65 17.80
CA VAL A 6 9.85 8.57 17.61
C VAL A 6 10.23 8.07 17.39
N SER A 7 10.16 7.93 17.79
CA SER A 7 10.78 7.67 17.50
C SER A 7 11.08 7.29 16.89
N ALA A 8 10.98 7.13 17.13
CA ALA A 8 11.58 6.90 16.54
C ALA A 8 12.11 6.85 15.98
N LEU A 9 12.39 6.88 16.20
CA LEU A 9 13.12 6.97 15.62
C LEU A 9 13.96 6.75 15.52
N VAL A 10 14.12 6.62 15.87
CA VAL A 10 15.05 6.53 15.82
C VAL A 10 15.63 5.66 15.96
N VAL A 11 15.67 5.30 16.26
CA VAL A 11 16.17 4.32 16.46
C VAL A 11 16.47 3.62 15.57
N CYS A 12 16.24 3.71 14.96
CA CYS A 12 16.47 3.07 14.15
C CYS A 12 17.32 2.89 13.54
N ALA A 13 17.62 3.17 13.81
CA ALA A 13 18.43 3.05 12.90
C ALA A 13 19.40 2.12 13.06
N LEU A 14 19.70 1.75 13.98
CA LEU A 14 20.65 1.03 14.16
C LEU A 14 20.63 -0.21 13.59
N SER A 15 19.98 -1.01 13.93
CA SER A 15 19.95 -2.23 13.29
C SER A 15 19.12 -2.14 12.11
N GLY A 16 19.07 -1.03 11.62
CA GLY A 16 18.46 -0.67 10.45
C GLY A 16 17.50 -1.60 9.80
N SER A 17 17.93 -2.71 9.35
CA SER A 17 17.06 -3.61 8.62
C SER A 17 15.84 -4.02 9.41
N ASN A 18 15.94 -4.14 10.70
CA ASN A 18 14.80 -4.52 11.51
C ASN A 18 13.80 -3.41 11.70
N LEU A 19 14.22 -2.19 11.45
CA LEU A 19 13.37 -1.02 11.60
C LEU A 19 12.78 -0.57 10.29
N ARG A 20 13.18 -1.19 9.18
CA ARG A 20 12.67 -0.84 7.87
C ARG A 20 11.38 -1.57 7.59
N MET A 21 10.53 -0.94 6.79
CA MET A 21 9.38 -1.62 6.26
C MET A 21 9.81 -2.69 5.29
N LYS A 22 9.13 -3.78 5.31
CA LYS A 22 9.39 -4.88 4.39
C LYS A 22 8.10 -5.24 3.69
N HIS A 23 8.21 -5.95 2.58
CA HIS A 23 7.03 -6.43 1.88
C HIS A 23 6.22 -7.30 2.83
N ALA A 24 4.91 -7.15 2.77
CA ALA A 24 4.03 -7.86 3.66
C ALA A 24 4.10 -9.36 3.43
N GLY A 25 4.32 -10.10 4.50
CA GLY A 25 4.32 -11.55 4.44
C GLY A 25 2.91 -12.10 4.57
N ALA A 26 2.79 -13.43 4.55
CA ALA A 26 1.48 -14.09 4.54
C ALA A 26 0.58 -13.67 5.68
N ALA A 27 1.11 -13.62 6.90
CA ALA A 27 0.30 -13.24 8.06
C ALA A 27 -0.19 -11.81 7.96
N ALA A 28 0.67 -10.90 7.50
CA ALA A 28 0.27 -9.50 7.34
C ALA A 28 -0.78 -9.36 6.24
N LEU A 29 -0.62 -10.08 5.15
CA LEU A 29 -1.59 -10.04 4.06
C LEU A 29 -2.94 -10.61 4.48
N ASP A 30 -2.94 -11.60 5.38
CA ASP A 30 -4.19 -12.13 5.90
C ASP A 30 -5.00 -11.04 6.63
N ARG A 31 -4.30 -10.15 7.32
CA ARG A 31 -4.97 -9.05 8.04
C ARG A 31 -5.65 -8.06 7.12
N VAL A 32 -5.20 -7.98 5.87
CA VAL A 32 -5.81 -7.07 4.89
C VAL A 32 -6.53 -7.81 3.77
N GLU A 33 -6.83 -9.09 3.97
CA GLU A 33 -7.44 -9.88 2.91
C GLU A 33 -8.76 -9.26 2.41
N SER A 34 -9.59 -8.72 3.32
CA SER A 34 -10.82 -8.08 2.91
C SER A 34 -10.56 -6.87 2.01
N LEU A 35 -9.49 -6.14 2.29
CA LEU A 35 -9.09 -5.01 1.46
C LEU A 35 -8.59 -5.51 0.10
N LEU A 36 -7.82 -6.58 0.09
CA LEU A 36 -7.33 -7.15 -1.17
C LEU A 36 -8.48 -7.60 -2.05
N ARG A 37 -9.54 -8.16 -1.46
CA ARG A 37 -10.72 -8.56 -2.22
C ARG A 37 -11.39 -7.36 -2.88
N GLU A 38 -11.45 -6.23 -2.18
CA GLU A 38 -12.01 -5.02 -2.75
C GLU A 38 -11.16 -4.49 -3.90
N ILE A 39 -9.86 -4.55 -3.73
CA ILE A 39 -8.95 -4.10 -4.80
C ILE A 39 -9.09 -4.99 -6.04
N ARG A 40 -9.24 -6.30 -5.84
CA ARG A 40 -9.38 -7.26 -6.96
C ARG A 40 -10.64 -7.02 -7.80
N LYS A 41 -11.64 -6.34 -7.25
CA LYS A 41 -12.85 -6.01 -7.99
C LYS A 41 -12.65 -4.89 -9.00
N ARG A 42 -11.57 -4.14 -8.87
CA ARG A 42 -11.31 -3.00 -9.78
C ARG A 42 -10.65 -3.48 -11.05
N GLU A 43 -11.16 -2.99 -12.17
CA GLU A 43 -10.60 -3.33 -13.46
C GLU A 43 -9.31 -2.55 -13.69
N GLY A 44 -8.43 -3.11 -14.50
CA GLY A 44 -7.20 -2.42 -14.87
C GLY A 44 -6.00 -2.79 -14.01
N LEU A 45 -6.20 -3.65 -13.03
CA LEU A 45 -5.11 -4.10 -12.16
C LEU A 45 -4.91 -5.59 -12.31
N LYS A 46 -3.65 -6.02 -12.31
CA LYS A 46 -3.30 -7.42 -12.35
C LYS A 46 -2.50 -7.76 -11.09
N GLU A 47 -3.00 -8.69 -10.31
CA GLU A 47 -2.31 -9.13 -9.11
C GLU A 47 -1.28 -10.18 -9.51
N ILE A 48 -0.01 -9.78 -9.55
CA ILE A 48 1.05 -10.69 -10.00
C ILE A 48 1.55 -11.59 -8.88
N ALA A 49 1.34 -11.19 -7.65
CA ALA A 49 1.59 -11.97 -6.47
C ALA A 49 0.65 -11.42 -5.41
N ARG A 50 0.34 -12.19 -4.39
CA ARG A 50 -0.63 -11.75 -3.38
C ARG A 50 -0.24 -10.38 -2.80
N GLY A 51 -1.12 -9.41 -2.93
CA GLY A 51 -0.90 -8.06 -2.42
C GLY A 51 0.00 -7.19 -3.28
N ARG A 52 0.34 -7.62 -4.48
CA ARG A 52 1.19 -6.86 -5.39
C ARG A 52 0.49 -6.72 -6.72
N PHE A 53 0.13 -5.51 -7.07
CA PHE A 53 -0.67 -5.24 -8.26
C PHE A 53 0.08 -4.40 -9.28
N TYR A 54 -0.07 -4.78 -10.52
CA TYR A 54 0.49 -4.03 -11.64
C TYR A 54 -0.64 -3.40 -12.43
N ARG A 55 -0.32 -2.28 -13.06
CA ARG A 55 -1.22 -1.62 -13.98
C ARG A 55 -0.50 -1.59 -15.32
N GLY A 56 -0.93 -2.44 -16.24
CA GLY A 56 -0.17 -2.69 -17.45
C GLY A 56 1.15 -3.35 -17.08
N SER A 57 2.26 -2.79 -17.53
CA SER A 57 3.58 -3.33 -17.26
C SER A 57 4.26 -2.70 -16.05
N ARG A 58 3.59 -1.80 -15.35
CA ARG A 58 4.20 -1.05 -14.26
C ARG A 58 3.65 -1.47 -12.90
N ALA A 59 4.53 -1.58 -11.93
CA ALA A 59 4.12 -1.81 -10.56
C ALA A 59 3.27 -0.63 -10.10
N PHE A 60 2.12 -0.89 -9.52
CA PHE A 60 1.16 0.15 -9.20
C PHE A 60 0.83 0.21 -7.71
N LEU A 61 0.66 -0.93 -7.07
CA LEU A 61 0.25 -0.98 -5.67
C LEU A 61 0.87 -2.18 -5.00
N HIS A 62 1.49 -1.98 -3.85
CA HIS A 62 1.97 -3.10 -3.06
C HIS A 62 1.93 -2.75 -1.58
N PHE A 63 1.92 -3.78 -0.76
CA PHE A 63 1.77 -3.61 0.67
C PHE A 63 3.06 -3.91 1.41
N HIS A 64 3.26 -3.19 2.51
CA HIS A 64 4.39 -3.36 3.41
C HIS A 64 3.89 -3.50 4.83
N GLU A 65 4.63 -4.24 5.64
CA GLU A 65 4.33 -4.33 7.05
C GLU A 65 5.44 -3.61 7.84
N HIS A 66 5.06 -3.08 8.98
CA HIS A 66 6.00 -2.40 9.86
C HIS A 66 5.59 -2.69 11.30
N GLY A 67 6.46 -3.39 12.03
CA GLY A 67 6.13 -3.84 13.37
C GLY A 67 5.08 -4.94 13.33
N GLU A 68 4.38 -5.11 14.44
CA GLU A 68 3.41 -6.20 14.55
C GLU A 68 2.08 -5.92 13.86
N ASP A 69 1.62 -4.70 13.94
CA ASP A 69 0.30 -4.36 13.46
C ASP A 69 0.27 -3.35 12.32
N GLY A 70 1.37 -2.71 12.03
CA GLY A 70 1.39 -1.64 11.04
C GLY A 70 1.32 -2.15 9.61
N MET A 71 0.38 -1.62 8.85
CA MET A 71 0.26 -1.93 7.42
C MET A 71 0.32 -0.63 6.64
N TYR A 72 1.06 -0.67 5.54
CA TYR A 72 1.20 0.47 4.65
C TYR A 72 1.05 0.01 3.21
N ALA A 73 0.53 0.87 2.38
CA ALA A 73 0.41 0.61 0.95
C ALA A 73 1.20 1.66 0.19
N ASP A 74 2.01 1.21 -0.75
CA ASP A 74 2.68 2.11 -1.68
C ASP A 74 1.87 2.09 -2.97
N ILE A 75 1.34 3.24 -3.35
CA ILE A 75 0.51 3.37 -4.54
C ILE A 75 1.12 4.42 -5.47
N ARG A 76 1.20 4.10 -6.76
CA ARG A 76 1.75 5.02 -7.76
C ARG A 76 0.62 5.92 -8.26
N LEU A 77 0.57 7.14 -7.74
CA LEU A 77 -0.51 8.06 -8.09
C LEU A 77 -0.22 8.85 -9.35
N VAL A 78 1.00 9.34 -9.51
CA VAL A 78 1.39 10.04 -10.73
C VAL A 78 2.60 9.30 -11.29
N ASP A 79 3.80 9.70 -10.92
CA ASP A 79 5.01 9.03 -11.39
C ASP A 79 5.68 8.20 -10.30
N ASP A 80 5.60 8.65 -9.09
CA ASP A 80 6.26 7.98 -7.96
C ASP A 80 5.25 7.36 -7.00
N PHE A 81 5.73 6.43 -6.21
CA PHE A 81 4.91 5.80 -5.18
C PHE A 81 4.69 6.74 -4.01
N GLU A 82 3.47 6.74 -3.50
CA GLU A 82 3.13 7.45 -2.29
C GLU A 82 2.76 6.41 -1.25
N ARG A 83 3.35 6.51 -0.06
CA ARG A 83 3.11 5.56 1.02
C ARG A 83 1.95 6.03 1.89
N LEU A 84 0.95 5.18 2.03
CA LEU A 84 -0.24 5.49 2.80
C LEU A 84 -0.45 4.42 3.85
N PRO A 85 -0.89 4.81 5.06
CA PRO A 85 -1.20 3.80 6.06
C PRO A 85 -2.46 3.02 5.67
N ALA A 86 -2.48 1.76 6.00
CA ALA A 86 -3.60 0.87 5.69
C ALA A 86 -3.90 -0.05 6.87
N THR A 87 -3.72 0.47 8.08
CA THR A 87 -3.92 -0.30 9.30
C THR A 87 -5.36 -0.26 9.77
N THR A 88 -5.99 0.92 9.75
CA THR A 88 -7.35 1.07 10.25
C THR A 88 -8.36 1.01 9.11
N SER A 89 -9.63 0.79 9.44
CA SER A 89 -10.67 0.75 8.42
C SER A 89 -10.84 2.10 7.73
N ALA A 90 -10.67 3.20 8.45
CA ALA A 90 -10.74 4.54 7.84
C ALA A 90 -9.58 4.75 6.85
N GLN A 91 -8.39 4.29 7.21
CA GLN A 91 -7.24 4.39 6.32
C GLN A 91 -7.44 3.55 5.06
N ARG A 92 -8.00 2.37 5.21
CA ARG A 92 -8.26 1.48 4.08
C ARG A 92 -9.32 2.05 3.15
N ALA A 93 -10.35 2.69 3.72
CA ALA A 93 -11.38 3.34 2.93
C ALA A 93 -10.79 4.50 2.12
N LYS A 94 -9.89 5.28 2.73
CA LYS A 94 -9.22 6.37 2.03
C LYS A 94 -8.36 5.83 0.89
N LEU A 95 -7.66 4.73 1.12
CA LEU A 95 -6.84 4.10 0.10
C LEU A 95 -7.70 3.70 -1.11
N LEU A 96 -8.86 3.09 -0.85
CA LEU A 96 -9.76 2.68 -1.94
C LEU A 96 -10.27 3.88 -2.73
N ARG A 97 -10.57 4.99 -2.06
CA ARG A 97 -11.00 6.20 -2.76
C ARG A 97 -9.90 6.75 -3.67
N LEU A 98 -8.67 6.77 -3.17
CA LEU A 98 -7.53 7.24 -3.98
C LEU A 98 -7.24 6.29 -5.13
N LEU A 99 -7.39 5.00 -4.90
CA LEU A 99 -7.22 4.00 -5.93
C LEU A 99 -8.24 4.21 -7.05
N ASP A 100 -9.49 4.39 -6.70
CA ASP A 100 -10.55 4.60 -7.69
C ASP A 100 -10.32 5.88 -8.48
N LYS A 101 -9.88 6.93 -7.81
CA LYS A 101 -9.59 8.18 -8.48
C LYS A 101 -8.43 8.01 -9.48
N ALA A 102 -7.38 7.34 -9.07
CA ALA A 102 -6.23 7.11 -9.94
C ALA A 102 -6.61 6.28 -11.17
N LEU A 103 -7.42 5.25 -10.98
CA LEU A 103 -7.85 4.40 -12.08
C LEU A 103 -8.76 5.15 -13.05
N ASN A 104 -9.64 5.99 -12.54
CA ASN A 104 -10.52 6.79 -13.39
C ASN A 104 -9.75 7.83 -14.19
N GLU A 105 -8.79 8.49 -13.59
CA GLU A 105 -7.98 9.47 -14.30
C GLU A 105 -7.19 8.81 -15.43
N GLY A 106 -6.71 7.60 -15.21
CA GLY A 106 -6.02 6.85 -16.23
C GLY A 106 -6.93 6.50 -17.40
N LYS A 107 -8.18 6.13 -17.13
CA LYS A 107 -9.15 5.82 -18.16
C LYS A 107 -9.46 7.06 -19.01
N GLU A 108 -9.62 8.20 -18.37
CA GLU A 108 -9.86 9.44 -19.09
C GLU A 108 -8.72 9.79 -20.02
N ARG A 109 -7.48 9.61 -19.57
CA ARG A 109 -6.33 9.87 -20.42
C ARG A 109 -6.26 8.92 -21.60
N SER A 110 -6.65 7.68 -21.41
CA SER A 110 -6.64 6.69 -22.48
C SER A 110 -7.66 6.98 -23.57
N ARG A 111 -8.71 7.70 -23.24
CA ARG A 111 -9.76 8.02 -24.21
C ARG A 111 -9.41 9.18 -25.13
N ARG A 112 -8.36 9.90 -24.82
CA ARG A 112 -7.95 11.04 -25.66
C ARG A 112 -6.96 10.58 -26.76
#